data_e7122249ee3f34c9e0a6b21095ca343a
#
_entry.id   e7122249ee3f34c9e0a6b21095ca343a
#
_cell.length_a   1.000
_cell.length_b   1.000
_cell.length_c   1.000
_cell.angle_alpha   90.00
_cell.angle_beta   90.00
_cell.angle_gamma   90.00
#
_symmetry.space_group_name_H-M   'P 1'
#
loop_
_entity.id
_entity.type
_entity.pdbx_description
1 polymer ?
#
loop_
_entity_poly.entity_id
_entity_poly.type
_entity_poly.pdbx_seq_one_letter_code
_entity_poly.pdbx_strand_id
1 'polypeptide(L)'
;MINLLESIDFYIQKGYEDAYATAKVAQDIILSKIANSNYRNNITVKGGVVMFNITKDKRRATVDIDIDLIRYSLEDKSILLLFDKLNQIDDGIKIVVNKKIKQLKHQDYQGKRVNIILKDSFRNQIETKIDIGVHKNLDIKQEEYMFNFEVFNDSMTLLINTKEQIFVEKLSSMLKHGIRTTRYKDIYDFYYLITEGNMDKSLLIKLINIYCINNISRINTTSDIVNELSRIFNNPNFLENVQNSRYNWIGENTNIVLNTILDFIKQLEPLVV
;
A
#
# COMPACT_ATOMS: atom_id res chain seq x y z
N MET A 1 2.02 11.97 -26.84
CA MET A 1 1.25 12.63 -25.75
C MET A 1 0.23 11.63 -25.21
N ILE A 2 0.07 11.55 -23.91
CA ILE A 2 -0.85 10.62 -23.25
C ILE A 2 -2.27 11.13 -23.39
N ASN A 3 -3.18 10.25 -23.82
CA ASN A 3 -4.62 10.46 -23.80
C ASN A 3 -5.20 9.61 -22.65
N LEU A 4 -5.79 10.25 -21.65
CA LEU A 4 -6.28 9.58 -20.44
C LEU A 4 -7.39 8.56 -20.75
N LEU A 5 -8.32 8.89 -21.66
CA LEU A 5 -9.41 7.97 -22.00
C LEU A 5 -8.90 6.75 -22.76
N GLU A 6 -8.05 6.93 -23.76
CA GLU A 6 -7.43 5.81 -24.49
C GLU A 6 -6.60 4.91 -23.54
N SER A 7 -5.94 5.50 -22.55
CA SER A 7 -5.19 4.75 -21.55
C SER A 7 -6.10 3.94 -20.63
N ILE A 8 -7.28 4.47 -20.28
CA ILE A 8 -8.29 3.73 -19.50
C ILE A 8 -8.84 2.57 -20.35
N ASP A 9 -9.23 2.84 -21.59
CA ASP A 9 -9.74 1.82 -22.51
C ASP A 9 -8.74 0.68 -22.72
N PHE A 10 -7.44 1.01 -22.81
CA PHE A 10 -6.37 0.02 -22.89
C PHE A 10 -6.36 -0.94 -21.70
N TYR A 11 -6.53 -0.44 -20.46
CA TYR A 11 -6.61 -1.30 -19.28
C TYR A 11 -7.93 -2.08 -19.20
N ILE A 12 -9.05 -1.49 -19.64
CA ILE A 12 -10.33 -2.21 -19.75
C ILE A 12 -10.20 -3.39 -20.72
N GLN A 13 -9.59 -3.18 -21.89
CA GLN A 13 -9.32 -4.25 -22.86
C GLN A 13 -8.39 -5.34 -22.31
N LYS A 14 -7.53 -5.01 -21.37
CA LYS A 14 -6.73 -5.97 -20.60
C LYS A 14 -7.53 -6.69 -19.51
N GLY A 15 -8.81 -6.41 -19.33
CA GLY A 15 -9.72 -7.09 -18.41
C GLY A 15 -9.74 -6.48 -17.01
N TYR A 16 -9.40 -5.21 -16.84
CA TYR A 16 -9.66 -4.47 -15.60
C TYR A 16 -11.08 -3.91 -15.61
N GLU A 17 -11.74 -3.88 -14.45
CA GLU A 17 -12.96 -3.11 -14.25
C GLU A 17 -12.65 -1.61 -14.33
N ASP A 18 -13.62 -0.78 -14.77
CA ASP A 18 -13.48 0.66 -14.98
C ASP A 18 -12.75 1.40 -13.85
N ALA A 19 -13.15 1.14 -12.60
CA ALA A 19 -12.56 1.81 -11.43
C ALA A 19 -11.07 1.45 -11.26
N TYR A 20 -10.71 0.19 -11.50
CA TYR A 20 -9.32 -0.27 -11.42
C TYR A 20 -8.50 0.16 -12.63
N ALA A 21 -9.09 0.19 -13.83
CA ALA A 21 -8.45 0.72 -15.04
C ALA A 21 -8.08 2.20 -14.85
N THR A 22 -9.04 3.01 -14.42
CA THR A 22 -8.83 4.44 -14.12
C THR A 22 -7.76 4.64 -13.05
N ALA A 23 -7.81 3.85 -11.98
CA ALA A 23 -6.82 3.92 -10.90
C ALA A 23 -5.42 3.52 -11.39
N LYS A 24 -5.31 2.50 -12.24
CA LYS A 24 -4.03 2.04 -12.79
C LYS A 24 -3.39 3.11 -13.68
N VAL A 25 -4.18 3.80 -14.53
CA VAL A 25 -3.69 4.94 -15.31
C VAL A 25 -3.16 6.04 -14.39
N ALA A 26 -3.91 6.39 -13.34
CA ALA A 26 -3.48 7.39 -12.38
C ALA A 26 -2.19 6.98 -11.64
N GLN A 27 -2.08 5.70 -11.23
CA GLN A 27 -0.89 5.14 -10.58
C GLN A 27 0.32 5.23 -11.51
N ASP A 28 0.21 4.80 -12.77
CA ASP A 28 1.31 4.84 -13.74
C ASP A 28 1.82 6.27 -13.95
N ILE A 29 0.92 7.24 -14.10
CA ILE A 29 1.27 8.64 -14.30
C ILE A 29 1.99 9.21 -13.08
N ILE A 30 1.42 9.03 -11.89
CA ILE A 30 1.98 9.60 -10.66
C ILE A 30 3.34 8.97 -10.34
N LEU A 31 3.44 7.65 -10.43
CA LEU A 31 4.68 6.93 -10.14
C LEU A 31 5.77 7.23 -11.18
N SER A 32 5.42 7.35 -12.47
CA SER A 32 6.34 7.77 -13.51
C SER A 32 6.88 9.18 -13.26
N LYS A 33 6.01 10.14 -12.89
CA LYS A 33 6.47 11.49 -12.52
C LYS A 33 7.40 11.46 -11.31
N ILE A 34 7.11 10.66 -10.27
CA ILE A 34 8.00 10.50 -9.13
C ILE A 34 9.35 9.91 -9.58
N ALA A 35 9.35 8.87 -10.41
CA ALA A 35 10.56 8.20 -10.89
C ALA A 35 11.46 9.12 -11.73
N ASN A 36 10.86 10.01 -12.52
CA ASN A 36 11.55 11.00 -13.34
C ASN A 36 11.95 12.27 -12.57
N SER A 37 11.58 12.40 -11.30
CA SER A 37 11.87 13.59 -10.50
C SER A 37 13.12 13.42 -9.64
N ASN A 38 13.65 14.54 -9.15
CA ASN A 38 14.72 14.54 -8.15
C ASN A 38 14.27 13.99 -6.78
N TYR A 39 12.96 13.71 -6.61
CA TYR A 39 12.38 13.19 -5.38
C TYR A 39 12.28 11.65 -5.34
N ARG A 40 12.69 10.94 -6.40
CA ARG A 40 12.59 9.47 -6.47
C ARG A 40 13.22 8.75 -5.26
N ASN A 41 14.28 9.31 -4.68
CA ASN A 41 14.96 8.76 -3.50
C ASN A 41 14.38 9.28 -2.16
N ASN A 42 13.43 10.21 -2.21
CA ASN A 42 12.74 10.76 -1.04
C ASN A 42 11.31 10.26 -0.88
N ILE A 43 10.88 9.32 -1.74
CA ILE A 43 9.53 8.78 -1.74
C ILE A 43 9.62 7.26 -1.82
N THR A 44 8.92 6.57 -0.94
CA THR A 44 8.71 5.12 -1.03
C THR A 44 7.24 4.82 -1.30
N VAL A 45 6.99 3.91 -2.24
CA VAL A 45 5.65 3.41 -2.54
C VAL A 45 5.32 2.29 -1.56
N LYS A 46 4.07 2.24 -1.10
CA LYS A 46 3.64 1.24 -0.13
C LYS A 46 2.22 0.71 -0.40
N GLY A 47 1.73 -0.11 0.52
CA GLY A 47 0.33 -0.54 0.53
C GLY A 47 -0.07 -1.40 -0.66
N GLY A 48 -1.29 -1.12 -1.16
CA GLY A 48 -1.94 -1.93 -2.18
C GLY A 48 -1.24 -1.91 -3.54
N VAL A 49 -0.61 -0.78 -3.89
CA VAL A 49 0.12 -0.65 -5.18
C VAL A 49 1.32 -1.59 -5.22
N VAL A 50 2.08 -1.68 -4.14
CA VAL A 50 3.21 -2.62 -4.06
C VAL A 50 2.71 -4.05 -4.10
N MET A 51 1.69 -4.40 -3.30
CA MET A 51 1.09 -5.75 -3.31
C MET A 51 0.62 -6.15 -4.71
N PHE A 52 -0.07 -5.27 -5.43
CA PHE A 52 -0.48 -5.52 -6.82
C PHE A 52 0.72 -5.80 -7.74
N ASN A 53 1.77 -4.97 -7.64
CA ASN A 53 2.94 -5.11 -8.53
C ASN A 53 3.77 -6.36 -8.24
N ILE A 54 3.88 -6.82 -6.99
CA ILE A 54 4.61 -8.05 -6.65
C ILE A 54 3.80 -9.32 -6.97
N THR A 55 2.46 -9.28 -6.81
CA THR A 55 1.59 -10.43 -7.11
C THR A 55 1.27 -10.55 -8.59
N LYS A 56 1.21 -9.43 -9.31
CA LYS A 56 0.77 -9.30 -10.70
C LYS A 56 -0.63 -9.90 -10.95
N ASP A 57 -1.41 -10.12 -9.89
CA ASP A 57 -2.78 -10.62 -9.98
C ASP A 57 -3.78 -9.47 -10.05
N LYS A 58 -4.55 -9.40 -11.14
CA LYS A 58 -5.54 -8.34 -11.36
C LYS A 58 -6.62 -8.29 -10.27
N ARG A 59 -6.95 -9.43 -9.65
CA ARG A 59 -7.89 -9.49 -8.53
C ARG A 59 -7.36 -8.76 -7.28
N ARG A 60 -6.01 -8.58 -7.22
CA ARG A 60 -5.35 -7.81 -6.15
C ARG A 60 -5.28 -6.31 -6.47
N ALA A 61 -5.79 -5.85 -7.60
CA ALA A 61 -5.80 -4.43 -7.96
C ALA A 61 -6.33 -3.53 -6.83
N THR A 62 -5.83 -2.30 -6.78
CA THR A 62 -6.19 -1.29 -5.77
C THR A 62 -6.44 0.06 -6.43
N VAL A 63 -7.32 0.85 -5.82
CA VAL A 63 -7.60 2.23 -6.27
C VAL A 63 -6.79 3.27 -5.50
N ASP A 64 -6.29 2.92 -4.32
CA ASP A 64 -5.55 3.85 -3.47
C ASP A 64 -4.08 3.94 -3.91
N ILE A 65 -3.49 5.12 -3.73
CA ILE A 65 -2.06 5.39 -3.90
C ILE A 65 -1.52 5.80 -2.54
N ASP A 66 -0.66 4.96 -1.98
CA ASP A 66 -0.04 5.18 -0.68
C ASP A 66 1.46 5.40 -0.87
N ILE A 67 1.99 6.51 -0.35
CA ILE A 67 3.42 6.81 -0.35
C ILE A 67 3.87 7.32 1.01
N ASP A 68 5.14 7.11 1.36
CA ASP A 68 5.77 7.77 2.49
C ASP A 68 6.93 8.65 2.02
N LEU A 69 7.04 9.82 2.64
CA LEU A 69 8.15 10.75 2.43
C LEU A 69 9.35 10.35 3.30
N ILE A 70 10.53 10.29 2.71
CA ILE A 70 11.80 9.97 3.37
C ILE A 70 12.59 11.26 3.49
N ARG A 71 12.88 11.71 4.73
CA ARG A 71 13.61 12.95 4.99
C ARG A 71 13.04 14.16 4.26
N TYR A 72 11.72 14.23 4.15
CA TYR A 72 11.01 15.33 3.51
C TYR A 72 9.82 15.77 4.37
N SER A 73 9.47 17.05 4.34
CA SER A 73 8.43 17.61 5.21
C SER A 73 7.02 17.24 4.74
N LEU A 74 6.15 16.89 5.71
CA LEU A 74 4.73 16.62 5.49
C LEU A 74 3.85 17.89 5.60
N GLU A 75 4.44 19.08 5.73
CA GLU A 75 3.70 20.33 5.73
C GLU A 75 2.96 20.54 4.41
N ASP A 76 1.76 21.15 4.47
CA ASP A 76 0.94 21.38 3.27
C ASP A 76 1.72 22.14 2.18
N LYS A 77 2.52 23.14 2.57
CA LYS A 77 3.37 23.90 1.64
C LYS A 77 4.40 23.02 0.92
N SER A 78 5.03 22.10 1.65
CA SER A 78 6.02 21.18 1.09
C SER A 78 5.37 20.19 0.14
N ILE A 79 4.18 19.70 0.48
CA ILE A 79 3.40 18.81 -0.40
C ILE A 79 2.99 19.52 -1.69
N LEU A 80 2.51 20.77 -1.60
CA LEU A 80 2.16 21.56 -2.78
C LEU A 80 3.39 21.79 -3.67
N LEU A 81 4.54 22.15 -3.08
CA LEU A 81 5.79 22.31 -3.80
C LEU A 81 6.22 21.00 -4.49
N LEU A 82 6.02 19.83 -3.84
CA LEU A 82 6.29 18.54 -4.47
C LEU A 82 5.48 18.38 -5.75
N PHE A 83 4.16 18.62 -5.73
CA PHE A 83 3.32 18.51 -6.93
C PHE A 83 3.69 19.54 -8.00
N ASP A 84 4.05 20.76 -7.62
CA ASP A 84 4.56 21.77 -8.58
C ASP A 84 5.85 21.29 -9.27
N LYS A 85 6.74 20.63 -8.53
CA LYS A 85 7.95 20.04 -9.11
C LYS A 85 7.66 18.83 -9.99
N LEU A 86 6.72 17.96 -9.63
CA LEU A 86 6.28 16.86 -10.50
C LEU A 86 5.65 17.38 -11.79
N ASN A 87 5.00 18.53 -11.76
CA ASN A 87 4.47 19.19 -12.96
C ASN A 87 5.53 19.79 -13.90
N GLN A 88 6.79 19.89 -13.48
CA GLN A 88 7.89 20.32 -14.36
C GLN A 88 8.33 19.21 -15.34
N ILE A 89 7.87 17.99 -15.12
CA ILE A 89 8.10 16.87 -16.02
C ILE A 89 7.10 16.98 -17.18
N ASP A 90 7.63 17.16 -18.37
CA ASP A 90 6.84 17.35 -19.60
C ASP A 90 6.45 16.00 -20.21
N ASP A 91 5.40 15.41 -19.68
CA ASP A 91 4.77 14.17 -20.18
C ASP A 91 3.38 14.43 -20.78
N GLY A 92 2.96 15.68 -20.87
CA GLY A 92 1.64 16.10 -21.36
C GLY A 92 0.53 16.00 -20.30
N ILE A 93 0.86 15.62 -19.05
CA ILE A 93 -0.12 15.52 -17.96
C ILE A 93 0.17 16.55 -16.88
N LYS A 94 -0.88 17.28 -16.47
CA LYS A 94 -0.84 18.22 -15.35
C LYS A 94 -1.56 17.67 -14.14
N ILE A 95 -0.89 17.70 -12.98
CA ILE A 95 -1.48 17.41 -11.67
C ILE A 95 -2.03 18.71 -11.07
N VAL A 96 -3.30 18.71 -10.71
CA VAL A 96 -3.96 19.85 -10.03
C VAL A 96 -4.44 19.36 -8.66
N VAL A 97 -3.99 20.01 -7.58
CA VAL A 97 -4.52 19.74 -6.23
C VAL A 97 -5.92 20.35 -6.12
N ASN A 98 -6.95 19.51 -5.98
CA ASN A 98 -8.35 19.91 -6.15
C ASN A 98 -9.01 20.43 -4.87
N LYS A 99 -8.55 19.99 -3.70
CA LYS A 99 -9.18 20.30 -2.40
C LYS A 99 -8.12 20.59 -1.36
N LYS A 100 -8.56 21.18 -0.23
CA LYS A 100 -7.70 21.32 0.94
C LYS A 100 -7.13 19.96 1.35
N ILE A 101 -5.82 19.91 1.60
CA ILE A 101 -5.12 18.73 2.12
C ILE A 101 -5.75 18.34 3.46
N LYS A 102 -6.14 17.07 3.60
CA LYS A 102 -6.80 16.55 4.80
C LYS A 102 -5.82 15.77 5.65
N GLN A 103 -5.84 16.00 6.96
CA GLN A 103 -5.10 15.17 7.89
C GLN A 103 -5.81 13.82 8.09
N LEU A 104 -5.07 12.73 8.03
CA LEU A 104 -5.57 11.38 8.29
C LEU A 104 -5.59 11.15 9.82
N LYS A 105 -6.81 10.99 10.39
CA LYS A 105 -7.04 10.97 11.84
C LYS A 105 -6.68 9.63 12.53
N HIS A 106 -6.45 8.56 11.78
CA HIS A 106 -6.33 7.20 12.33
C HIS A 106 -4.99 6.51 12.03
N GLN A 107 -3.99 7.27 11.63
CA GLN A 107 -2.63 6.75 11.45
C GLN A 107 -1.74 7.19 12.62
N ASP A 108 -0.79 6.34 13.00
CA ASP A 108 0.17 6.61 14.09
C ASP A 108 1.09 7.81 13.81
N TYR A 109 1.02 8.33 12.62
CA TYR A 109 1.66 9.54 12.17
C TYR A 109 0.62 10.43 11.51
N GLN A 110 0.92 11.72 11.47
CA GLN A 110 0.06 12.73 10.89
C GLN A 110 0.04 12.63 9.35
N GLY A 111 -0.48 11.51 8.82
CA GLY A 111 -0.62 11.32 7.38
C GLY A 111 -1.55 12.37 6.76
N LYS A 112 -1.34 12.64 5.50
CA LYS A 112 -2.12 13.60 4.71
C LYS A 112 -2.79 12.91 3.54
N ARG A 113 -4.06 13.25 3.28
CA ARG A 113 -4.76 12.87 2.05
C ARG A 113 -4.85 14.05 1.12
N VAL A 114 -4.34 13.88 -0.08
CA VAL A 114 -4.36 14.89 -1.14
C VAL A 114 -5.26 14.41 -2.25
N ASN A 115 -6.34 15.16 -2.54
CA ASN A 115 -7.18 14.90 -3.70
C ASN A 115 -6.59 15.68 -4.89
N ILE A 116 -6.38 15.00 -5.99
CA ILE A 116 -5.78 15.55 -7.19
C ILE A 116 -6.63 15.26 -8.43
N ILE A 117 -6.47 16.10 -9.44
CA ILE A 117 -6.99 15.88 -10.78
C ILE A 117 -5.80 15.79 -11.72
N LEU A 118 -5.72 14.71 -12.48
CA LEU A 118 -4.82 14.57 -13.61
C LEU A 118 -5.53 15.12 -14.85
N LYS A 119 -4.88 16.00 -15.60
CA LYS A 119 -5.43 16.60 -16.83
C LYS A 119 -4.47 16.39 -17.98
N ASP A 120 -4.99 15.91 -19.10
CA ASP A 120 -4.24 15.80 -20.35
C ASP A 120 -4.43 17.02 -21.27
N SER A 121 -3.72 17.04 -22.38
CA SER A 121 -3.84 18.09 -23.41
C SER A 121 -5.13 17.99 -24.24
N PHE A 122 -5.84 16.87 -24.17
CA PHE A 122 -7.12 16.63 -24.86
C PHE A 122 -8.34 17.07 -24.06
N ARG A 123 -8.14 17.72 -22.90
CA ARG A 123 -9.15 18.16 -21.92
C ARG A 123 -9.83 17.03 -21.13
N ASN A 124 -9.30 15.81 -21.18
CA ASN A 124 -9.77 14.73 -20.31
C ASN A 124 -9.18 14.92 -18.91
N GLN A 125 -9.89 14.34 -17.91
CA GLN A 125 -9.43 14.42 -16.53
C GLN A 125 -9.78 13.15 -15.73
N ILE A 126 -8.90 12.80 -14.79
CA ILE A 126 -9.09 11.73 -13.81
C ILE A 126 -8.97 12.35 -12.41
N GLU A 127 -9.97 12.14 -11.57
CA GLU A 127 -9.87 12.45 -10.15
C GLU A 127 -9.33 11.25 -9.38
N THR A 128 -8.35 11.49 -8.52
CA THR A 128 -7.79 10.46 -7.63
C THR A 128 -7.32 11.08 -6.32
N LYS A 129 -6.86 10.23 -5.41
CA LYS A 129 -6.31 10.65 -4.10
C LYS A 129 -4.99 9.94 -3.85
N ILE A 130 -4.11 10.63 -3.13
CA ILE A 130 -2.85 10.09 -2.65
C ILE A 130 -2.84 10.23 -1.12
N ASP A 131 -2.56 9.13 -0.42
CA ASP A 131 -2.30 9.13 1.00
C ASP A 131 -0.79 9.22 1.22
N ILE A 132 -0.36 10.30 1.86
CA ILE A 132 1.05 10.62 2.05
C ILE A 132 1.37 10.51 3.53
N GLY A 133 2.31 9.64 3.86
CA GLY A 133 2.86 9.49 5.19
C GLY A 133 4.33 9.94 5.28
N VAL A 134 4.96 9.58 6.39
CA VAL A 134 6.40 9.81 6.61
C VAL A 134 7.04 8.49 7.01
N HIS A 135 8.12 8.13 6.35
CA HIS A 135 8.97 7.03 6.75
C HIS A 135 9.79 7.45 7.98
N LYS A 136 9.32 7.05 9.18
CA LYS A 136 9.88 7.52 10.45
C LYS A 136 11.18 6.84 10.83
N ASN A 137 11.29 5.56 10.57
CA ASN A 137 12.42 4.75 11.02
C ASN A 137 13.46 4.61 9.90
N LEU A 138 14.39 5.56 9.85
CA LEU A 138 15.41 5.64 8.80
C LEU A 138 16.41 4.49 8.80
N ASP A 139 16.45 3.66 9.87
CA ASP A 139 17.28 2.44 9.93
C ASP A 139 16.66 1.27 9.15
N ILE A 140 15.39 1.40 8.76
CA ILE A 140 14.70 0.45 7.89
C ILE A 140 14.91 0.92 6.45
N LYS A 141 15.74 0.18 5.72
CA LYS A 141 16.02 0.47 4.31
C LYS A 141 14.85 0.04 3.44
N GLN A 142 14.54 0.87 2.45
CA GLN A 142 13.59 0.54 1.40
C GLN A 142 14.28 -0.33 0.33
N GLU A 143 13.46 -1.07 -0.42
CA GLU A 143 13.92 -1.85 -1.57
C GLU A 143 13.72 -1.07 -2.87
N GLU A 144 14.59 -1.29 -3.84
CA GLU A 144 14.38 -0.82 -5.20
C GLU A 144 13.52 -1.84 -5.97
N TYR A 145 12.47 -1.35 -6.62
CA TYR A 145 11.57 -2.18 -7.42
C TYR A 145 11.32 -1.55 -8.78
N MET A 146 11.40 -2.36 -9.84
CA MET A 146 11.14 -1.94 -11.21
C MET A 146 9.64 -1.99 -11.50
N PHE A 147 9.02 -0.83 -11.66
CA PHE A 147 7.63 -0.68 -12.09
C PHE A 147 7.55 -0.62 -13.61
N ASN A 148 6.58 -1.33 -14.18
CA ASN A 148 6.23 -1.21 -15.59
C ASN A 148 5.08 -0.22 -15.72
N PHE A 149 5.32 0.88 -16.40
CA PHE A 149 4.35 1.92 -16.70
C PHE A 149 3.83 1.73 -18.12
N GLU A 150 2.81 0.90 -18.26
CA GLU A 150 2.30 0.51 -19.58
C GLU A 150 1.74 1.68 -20.37
N VAL A 151 1.21 2.71 -19.69
CA VAL A 151 0.75 3.97 -20.31
C VAL A 151 1.87 4.68 -21.05
N PHE A 152 3.11 4.54 -20.57
CA PHE A 152 4.31 5.16 -21.17
C PHE A 152 5.13 4.19 -22.01
N ASN A 153 4.76 2.90 -22.01
CA ASN A 153 5.59 1.81 -22.55
C ASN A 153 7.03 1.87 -22.02
N ASP A 154 7.16 2.09 -20.70
CA ASP A 154 8.44 2.33 -20.04
C ASP A 154 8.48 1.61 -18.68
N SER A 155 9.70 1.41 -18.16
CA SER A 155 9.93 0.76 -16.86
C SER A 155 10.95 1.56 -16.07
N MET A 156 10.62 1.87 -14.83
CA MET A 156 11.48 2.69 -13.96
C MET A 156 11.54 2.13 -12.55
N THR A 157 12.67 2.35 -11.90
CA THR A 157 12.90 1.91 -10.52
C THR A 157 12.46 2.98 -9.53
N LEU A 158 11.69 2.56 -8.53
CA LEU A 158 11.29 3.35 -7.36
C LEU A 158 11.56 2.59 -6.08
N LEU A 159 11.68 3.33 -4.98
CA LEU A 159 11.73 2.72 -3.65
C LEU A 159 10.35 2.20 -3.24
N ILE A 160 10.33 1.01 -2.65
CA ILE A 160 9.14 0.42 -2.05
C ILE A 160 9.41 0.02 -0.59
N ASN A 161 8.36 -0.07 0.22
CA ASN A 161 8.46 -0.76 1.50
C ASN A 161 8.75 -2.24 1.27
N THR A 162 9.65 -2.82 2.07
CA THR A 162 9.95 -4.25 2.00
C THR A 162 8.69 -5.09 2.28
N LYS A 163 8.70 -6.35 1.88
CA LYS A 163 7.59 -7.29 2.13
C LYS A 163 7.32 -7.43 3.62
N GLU A 164 8.39 -7.51 4.43
CA GLU A 164 8.32 -7.57 5.89
C GLU A 164 7.67 -6.30 6.47
N GLN A 165 8.04 -5.14 5.96
CA GLN A 165 7.44 -3.87 6.40
C GLN A 165 5.96 -3.82 6.04
N ILE A 166 5.58 -4.20 4.81
CA ILE A 166 4.18 -4.29 4.37
C ILE A 166 3.39 -5.25 5.28
N PHE A 167 3.96 -6.42 5.57
CA PHE A 167 3.35 -7.40 6.47
C PHE A 167 3.10 -6.79 7.85
N VAL A 168 4.12 -6.20 8.46
CA VAL A 168 4.06 -5.70 9.83
C VAL A 168 3.18 -4.45 9.96
N GLU A 169 3.18 -3.54 8.99
CA GLU A 169 2.26 -2.38 8.98
C GLU A 169 0.79 -2.83 8.93
N LYS A 170 0.47 -3.84 8.11
CA LYS A 170 -0.86 -4.44 8.05
C LYS A 170 -1.22 -5.14 9.36
N LEU A 171 -0.29 -5.91 9.92
CA LEU A 171 -0.46 -6.60 11.21
C LEU A 171 -0.73 -5.60 12.33
N SER A 172 0.12 -4.58 12.47
CA SER A 172 -0.03 -3.51 13.46
C SER A 172 -1.39 -2.83 13.33
N SER A 173 -1.83 -2.51 12.11
CA SER A 173 -3.13 -1.92 11.88
C SER A 173 -4.27 -2.86 12.28
N MET A 174 -4.19 -4.14 11.97
CA MET A 174 -5.20 -5.14 12.36
C MET A 174 -5.29 -5.29 13.89
N LEU A 175 -4.16 -5.41 14.56
CA LEU A 175 -4.08 -5.50 16.02
C LEU A 175 -4.65 -4.26 16.72
N LYS A 176 -4.39 -3.04 16.21
CA LYS A 176 -4.94 -1.79 16.75
C LYS A 176 -6.46 -1.71 16.67
N HIS A 177 -7.03 -2.12 15.55
CA HIS A 177 -8.49 -2.11 15.35
C HIS A 177 -9.19 -3.30 16.03
N GLY A 178 -8.48 -4.41 16.22
CA GLY A 178 -9.03 -5.63 16.81
C GLY A 178 -10.25 -6.15 16.03
N ILE A 179 -11.28 -6.62 16.74
CA ILE A 179 -12.52 -7.16 16.15
C ILE A 179 -13.30 -6.15 15.27
N ARG A 180 -12.99 -4.86 15.36
CA ARG A 180 -13.58 -3.80 14.51
C ARG A 180 -12.83 -3.59 13.21
N THR A 181 -11.81 -4.39 12.93
CA THR A 181 -11.06 -4.29 11.66
C THR A 181 -11.96 -4.59 10.47
N THR A 182 -11.80 -3.82 9.41
CA THR A 182 -12.44 -4.04 8.10
C THR A 182 -11.42 -4.43 7.02
N ARG A 183 -10.23 -4.88 7.46
CA ARG A 183 -9.09 -5.17 6.58
C ARG A 183 -9.13 -6.61 6.04
N TYR A 184 -10.28 -7.02 5.50
CA TYR A 184 -10.49 -8.40 5.05
C TYR A 184 -9.54 -8.81 3.92
N LYS A 185 -9.21 -7.89 3.01
CA LYS A 185 -8.29 -8.13 1.90
C LYS A 185 -6.85 -8.38 2.38
N ASP A 186 -6.45 -7.76 3.50
CA ASP A 186 -5.12 -7.92 4.07
C ASP A 186 -4.85 -9.35 4.56
N ILE A 187 -5.90 -10.13 4.89
CA ILE A 187 -5.79 -11.55 5.25
C ILE A 187 -5.15 -12.36 4.12
N TYR A 188 -5.58 -12.11 2.90
CA TYR A 188 -5.05 -12.81 1.72
C TYR A 188 -3.67 -12.27 1.31
N ASP A 189 -3.39 -10.99 1.58
CA ASP A 189 -2.04 -10.43 1.45
C ASP A 189 -1.06 -11.10 2.43
N PHE A 190 -1.47 -11.34 3.69
CA PHE A 190 -0.65 -12.09 4.66
C PHE A 190 -0.34 -13.49 4.16
N TYR A 191 -1.36 -14.23 3.72
CA TYR A 191 -1.18 -15.59 3.22
C TYR A 191 -0.16 -15.62 2.06
N TYR A 192 -0.31 -14.75 1.07
CA TYR A 192 0.63 -14.63 -0.04
C TYR A 192 2.05 -14.32 0.43
N LEU A 193 2.22 -13.36 1.32
CA LEU A 193 3.54 -12.98 1.84
C LEU A 193 4.21 -14.11 2.64
N ILE A 194 3.44 -14.92 3.34
CA ILE A 194 3.92 -16.10 4.07
C ILE A 194 4.34 -17.21 3.12
N THR A 195 3.52 -17.53 2.11
CA THR A 195 3.73 -18.70 1.25
C THR A 195 4.69 -18.43 0.09
N GLU A 196 4.61 -17.24 -0.51
CA GLU A 196 5.33 -16.87 -1.74
C GLU A 196 6.32 -15.73 -1.56
N GLY A 197 6.21 -14.99 -0.44
CA GLY A 197 6.91 -13.73 -0.26
C GLY A 197 8.42 -13.87 -0.03
N ASN A 198 8.91 -15.02 0.44
CA ASN A 198 10.31 -15.24 0.83
C ASN A 198 10.84 -14.12 1.74
N MET A 199 10.11 -13.82 2.83
CA MET A 199 10.46 -12.76 3.77
C MET A 199 11.70 -13.09 4.58
N ASP A 200 12.55 -12.08 4.86
CA ASP A 200 13.65 -12.16 5.82
C ASP A 200 13.07 -12.21 7.25
N LYS A 201 13.23 -13.37 7.91
CA LYS A 201 12.71 -13.59 9.26
C LYS A 201 13.37 -12.66 10.30
N SER A 202 14.64 -12.34 10.15
CA SER A 202 15.35 -11.46 11.09
C SER A 202 14.81 -10.04 11.00
N LEU A 203 14.63 -9.54 9.78
CA LEU A 203 14.03 -8.23 9.55
C LEU A 203 12.57 -8.21 10.02
N LEU A 204 11.80 -9.26 9.74
CA LEU A 204 10.40 -9.37 10.17
C LEU A 204 10.26 -9.28 11.69
N ILE A 205 11.08 -10.02 12.45
CA ILE A 205 11.12 -10.00 13.92
C ILE A 205 11.46 -8.60 14.43
N LYS A 206 12.51 -7.97 13.88
CA LYS A 206 12.87 -6.59 14.22
C LYS A 206 11.70 -5.64 14.02
N LEU A 207 10.97 -5.75 12.91
CA LEU A 207 9.84 -4.90 12.59
C LEU A 207 8.63 -5.18 13.49
N ILE A 208 8.34 -6.44 13.83
CA ILE A 208 7.29 -6.81 14.79
C ILE A 208 7.55 -6.16 16.15
N ASN A 209 8.80 -6.20 16.63
CA ASN A 209 9.18 -5.53 17.87
C ASN A 209 8.93 -4.02 17.80
N ILE A 210 9.32 -3.36 16.70
CA ILE A 210 9.19 -1.91 16.55
C ILE A 210 7.71 -1.49 16.40
N TYR A 211 6.92 -2.18 15.56
CA TYR A 211 5.59 -1.71 15.16
C TYR A 211 4.45 -2.32 15.97
N CYS A 212 4.64 -3.49 16.57
CA CYS A 212 3.58 -4.16 17.32
C CYS A 212 3.87 -4.15 18.82
N ILE A 213 4.95 -4.78 19.27
CA ILE A 213 5.23 -5.01 20.70
C ILE A 213 5.50 -3.68 21.43
N ASN A 214 6.32 -2.79 20.88
CA ASN A 214 6.64 -1.52 21.53
C ASN A 214 5.66 -0.38 21.22
N ASN A 215 4.63 -0.63 20.39
CA ASN A 215 3.72 0.42 19.90
C ASN A 215 2.25 0.20 20.23
N ILE A 216 1.85 -0.99 20.65
CA ILE A 216 0.46 -1.33 20.96
C ILE A 216 0.39 -1.73 22.41
N SER A 217 -0.18 -0.90 23.27
CA SER A 217 -0.15 -1.01 24.75
C SER A 217 -0.61 -2.36 25.32
N ARG A 218 -1.41 -3.13 24.58
CA ARG A 218 -1.91 -4.45 24.98
C ARG A 218 -1.12 -5.62 24.39
N ILE A 219 -0.10 -5.34 23.59
CA ILE A 219 0.72 -6.34 22.91
C ILE A 219 2.15 -6.21 23.44
N ASN A 220 2.52 -7.13 24.32
CA ASN A 220 3.83 -7.16 24.95
C ASN A 220 4.67 -8.34 24.48
N THR A 221 4.03 -9.36 23.92
CA THR A 221 4.66 -10.60 23.46
C THR A 221 4.08 -11.07 22.14
N THR A 222 4.75 -12.01 21.49
CA THR A 222 4.20 -12.70 20.31
C THR A 222 2.93 -13.49 20.65
N SER A 223 2.86 -14.08 21.85
CA SER A 223 1.67 -14.74 22.35
C SER A 223 0.46 -13.79 22.41
N ASP A 224 0.66 -12.52 22.78
CA ASP A 224 -0.43 -11.53 22.76
C ASP A 224 -0.91 -11.26 21.33
N ILE A 225 0.00 -11.25 20.34
CA ILE A 225 -0.35 -11.14 18.92
C ILE A 225 -1.22 -12.32 18.50
N VAL A 226 -0.80 -13.56 18.81
CA VAL A 226 -1.54 -14.78 18.47
C VAL A 226 -2.93 -14.77 19.13
N ASN A 227 -3.02 -14.39 20.40
CA ASN A 227 -4.28 -14.31 21.14
C ASN A 227 -5.23 -13.29 20.52
N GLU A 228 -4.73 -12.10 20.18
CA GLU A 228 -5.54 -11.05 19.56
C GLU A 228 -5.99 -11.45 18.14
N LEU A 229 -5.11 -12.02 17.32
CA LEU A 229 -5.49 -12.54 16.00
C LEU A 229 -6.51 -13.65 16.12
N SER A 230 -6.35 -14.60 17.07
CA SER A 230 -7.32 -15.66 17.31
C SER A 230 -8.68 -15.09 17.69
N ARG A 231 -8.72 -14.03 18.52
CA ARG A 231 -9.96 -13.34 18.89
C ARG A 231 -10.64 -12.68 17.68
N ILE A 232 -9.85 -12.06 16.78
CA ILE A 232 -10.35 -11.44 15.55
C ILE A 232 -10.90 -12.53 14.62
N PHE A 233 -10.13 -13.59 14.38
CA PHE A 233 -10.46 -14.65 13.43
C PHE A 233 -11.63 -15.51 13.85
N ASN A 234 -11.90 -15.62 15.16
CA ASN A 234 -13.08 -16.31 15.69
C ASN A 234 -14.32 -15.41 15.82
N ASN A 235 -14.23 -14.13 15.45
CA ASN A 235 -15.39 -13.24 15.48
C ASN A 235 -16.32 -13.56 14.29
N PRO A 236 -17.63 -13.88 14.53
CA PRO A 236 -18.55 -14.29 13.47
C PRO A 236 -18.69 -13.24 12.33
N ASN A 237 -18.82 -11.97 12.70
CA ASN A 237 -18.95 -10.89 11.72
C ASN A 237 -17.67 -10.73 10.86
N PHE A 238 -16.50 -10.96 11.46
CA PHE A 238 -15.25 -10.93 10.73
C PHE A 238 -15.15 -12.10 9.76
N LEU A 239 -15.48 -13.31 10.20
CA LEU A 239 -15.46 -14.53 9.36
C LEU A 239 -16.42 -14.42 8.18
N GLU A 240 -17.65 -13.98 8.40
CA GLU A 240 -18.62 -13.77 7.31
C GLU A 240 -18.07 -12.82 6.24
N ASN A 241 -17.48 -11.71 6.67
CA ASN A 241 -16.95 -10.71 5.74
C ASN A 241 -15.68 -11.20 5.01
N VAL A 242 -14.76 -11.86 5.72
CA VAL A 242 -13.50 -12.31 5.10
C VAL A 242 -13.74 -13.44 4.09
N GLN A 243 -14.78 -14.25 4.29
CA GLN A 243 -15.19 -15.30 3.34
C GLN A 243 -15.81 -14.75 2.05
N ASN A 244 -16.15 -13.45 2.01
CA ASN A 244 -16.71 -12.84 0.81
C ASN A 244 -15.69 -12.90 -0.35
N SER A 245 -16.11 -13.49 -1.48
CA SER A 245 -15.26 -13.75 -2.66
C SER A 245 -14.55 -12.51 -3.20
N ARG A 246 -15.12 -11.31 -3.05
CA ARG A 246 -14.49 -10.05 -3.49
C ARG A 246 -13.17 -9.71 -2.79
N TYR A 247 -12.94 -10.28 -1.59
CA TYR A 247 -11.71 -10.06 -0.84
C TYR A 247 -10.70 -11.18 -1.05
N ASN A 248 -11.20 -12.39 -1.34
CA ASN A 248 -10.40 -13.60 -1.56
C ASN A 248 -9.84 -13.62 -2.99
N TRP A 249 -8.84 -12.80 -3.22
CA TRP A 249 -8.21 -12.70 -4.54
C TRP A 249 -7.31 -13.91 -4.87
N ILE A 250 -6.90 -14.69 -3.87
CA ILE A 250 -6.09 -15.92 -4.04
C ILE A 250 -6.99 -17.09 -4.47
N GLY A 251 -8.21 -17.17 -3.94
CA GLY A 251 -9.12 -18.30 -4.16
C GLY A 251 -8.90 -19.48 -3.22
N GLU A 252 -8.06 -19.32 -2.19
CA GLU A 252 -7.79 -20.36 -1.20
C GLU A 252 -8.91 -20.43 -0.14
N ASN A 253 -9.07 -21.59 0.51
CA ASN A 253 -10.02 -21.75 1.61
C ASN A 253 -9.68 -20.84 2.78
N THR A 254 -10.64 -20.03 3.23
CA THR A 254 -10.44 -19.03 4.28
C THR A 254 -9.90 -19.64 5.58
N ASN A 255 -10.35 -20.83 5.99
CA ASN A 255 -9.86 -21.48 7.22
C ASN A 255 -8.40 -21.88 7.09
N ILE A 256 -7.98 -22.36 5.91
CA ILE A 256 -6.57 -22.66 5.63
C ILE A 256 -5.75 -21.38 5.74
N VAL A 257 -6.22 -20.30 5.12
CA VAL A 257 -5.55 -18.98 5.17
C VAL A 257 -5.37 -18.49 6.60
N LEU A 258 -6.45 -18.49 7.41
CA LEU A 258 -6.40 -18.01 8.79
C LEU A 258 -5.48 -18.87 9.69
N ASN A 259 -5.53 -20.19 9.56
CA ASN A 259 -4.66 -21.09 10.29
C ASN A 259 -3.18 -20.91 9.90
N THR A 260 -2.89 -20.78 8.61
CA THR A 260 -1.53 -20.51 8.13
C THR A 260 -0.95 -19.23 8.74
N ILE A 261 -1.74 -18.18 8.85
CA ILE A 261 -1.30 -16.91 9.48
C ILE A 261 -1.00 -17.13 10.97
N LEU A 262 -1.91 -17.78 11.70
CA LEU A 262 -1.70 -18.04 13.14
C LEU A 262 -0.46 -18.90 13.39
N ASP A 263 -0.29 -19.97 12.62
CA ASP A 263 0.84 -20.89 12.78
C ASP A 263 2.17 -20.24 12.40
N PHE A 264 2.17 -19.39 11.38
CA PHE A 264 3.34 -18.60 11.02
C PHE A 264 3.78 -17.66 12.17
N ILE A 265 2.83 -16.92 12.77
CA ILE A 265 3.15 -16.02 13.90
C ILE A 265 3.64 -16.82 15.12
N LYS A 266 3.04 -17.97 15.44
CA LYS A 266 3.51 -18.86 16.53
C LYS A 266 4.98 -19.31 16.32
N GLN A 267 5.36 -19.58 15.08
CA GLN A 267 6.74 -19.98 14.76
C GLN A 267 7.78 -18.87 14.97
N LEU A 268 7.35 -17.61 15.09
CA LEU A 268 8.23 -16.49 15.39
C LEU A 268 8.42 -16.28 16.91
N GLU A 269 7.63 -16.93 17.75
CA GLU A 269 7.62 -16.74 19.22
C GLU A 269 8.98 -16.99 19.88
N PRO A 270 9.77 -18.03 19.53
CA PRO A 270 11.08 -18.27 20.13
C PRO A 270 12.15 -17.25 19.78
N LEU A 271 11.89 -16.40 18.80
CA LEU A 271 12.86 -15.49 18.18
C LEU A 271 12.64 -14.02 18.58
N VAL A 272 11.50 -13.73 19.21
CA VAL A 272 11.16 -12.37 19.67
C VAL A 272 11.48 -12.29 21.17
N VAL A 273 12.65 -11.74 21.50
CA VAL A 273 13.12 -11.52 22.88
C VAL A 273 13.06 -10.05 23.23
#